data_3201ac20241d7f90d06eb2d118bf9f1e
#
_entry.id   3201ac20241d7f90d06eb2d118bf9f1e
#
_cell.length_a   1.000
_cell.length_b   1.000
_cell.length_c   1.000
_cell.angle_alpha   90.00
_cell.angle_beta   90.00
_cell.angle_gamma   90.00
#
_symmetry.space_group_name_H-M   'P 1'
#
loop_
_entity.id
_entity.type
_entity.pdbx_description
1 polymer ?
#
loop_
_entity_poly.entity_id
_entity_poly.type
_entity_poly.pdbx_seq_one_letter_code
_entity_poly.pdbx_strand_id
1 'polypeptide(L)'
;MSTIYKEEVSSQLEEKISSPYILILHNDTYNTFEWVIDCLVKYCKHEYEQASQCAFIVHYTGKCDVKRGSHEKVQEAYNKLKSAGLTVTMELA
;
A
#
# COMPACT_ATOMS: atom_id res chain seq x y z
N MET A 1 28.29 11.43 18.38
CA MET A 1 27.72 11.08 18.23
C MET A 1 26.95 11.64 18.36
N SER A 2 27.00 12.09 18.45
CA SER A 2 26.24 12.37 18.88
C SER A 2 25.30 13.32 18.41
N THR A 3 25.57 14.39 17.84
CA THR A 3 24.65 15.32 17.28
C THR A 3 23.84 14.73 16.15
N ILE A 4 24.56 14.16 15.25
CA ILE A 4 23.88 13.48 14.13
C ILE A 4 23.00 12.39 14.64
N TYR A 5 23.51 11.69 15.62
CA TYR A 5 22.75 10.64 16.22
C TYR A 5 21.46 11.16 16.82
N LYS A 6 21.53 12.32 17.44
CA LYS A 6 20.35 12.91 18.05
C LYS A 6 19.33 13.27 17.01
N GLU A 7 19.76 13.83 15.91
CA GLU A 7 18.84 14.19 14.86
C GLU A 7 18.20 12.97 14.29
N GLU A 8 18.95 11.93 14.13
CA GLU A 8 18.39 10.69 13.63
C GLU A 8 17.36 10.15 14.60
N VAL A 9 17.66 10.25 15.87
CA VAL A 9 16.73 9.77 16.86
C VAL A 9 15.42 10.56 16.78
N SER A 10 15.51 11.83 16.58
CA SER A 10 14.32 12.66 16.45
C SER A 10 13.50 12.23 15.26
N SER A 11 14.14 12.05 14.13
CA SER A 11 13.45 11.60 12.95
C SER A 11 12.79 10.26 13.16
N GLN A 12 13.52 9.37 13.80
CA GLN A 12 12.98 8.06 14.07
C GLN A 12 11.79 8.12 15.01
N LEU A 13 11.84 9.02 15.96
CA LEU A 13 10.71 9.19 16.84
C LEU A 13 9.49 9.64 16.08
N GLU A 14 9.66 10.58 15.19
CA GLU A 14 8.54 11.04 14.39
C GLU A 14 8.00 9.92 13.54
N GLU A 15 8.87 9.13 12.98
CA GLU A 15 8.42 8.00 12.19
C GLU A 15 7.69 6.98 13.03
N LYS A 16 8.15 6.77 14.23
CA LYS A 16 7.47 5.85 15.12
C LYS A 16 6.10 6.36 15.51
N ILE A 17 6.03 7.66 15.80
CA ILE A 17 4.76 8.25 16.14
C ILE A 17 3.80 8.13 14.97
N SER A 18 4.33 8.30 13.76
CA SER A 18 3.51 8.08 12.57
C SER A 18 3.82 6.72 12.00
N SER A 19 3.66 5.69 12.81
CA SER A 19 3.97 4.33 12.39
C SER A 19 3.47 4.05 11.00
N PRO A 20 4.21 3.25 10.24
CA PRO A 20 3.79 2.98 8.89
C PRO A 20 2.51 2.15 8.85
N TYR A 21 1.79 2.35 7.80
CA TYR A 21 0.59 1.59 7.52
C TYR A 21 0.80 0.75 6.27
N ILE A 22 0.00 -0.27 6.13
CA ILE A 22 0.04 -1.13 4.96
C ILE A 22 -1.34 -1.12 4.34
N LEU A 23 -1.35 -0.99 3.02
CA LEU A 23 -2.57 -1.09 2.25
C LEU A 23 -2.64 -2.50 1.68
N ILE A 24 -3.71 -3.20 1.97
CA ILE A 24 -3.85 -4.59 1.58
C ILE A 24 -4.98 -4.71 0.58
N LEU A 25 -4.67 -5.33 -0.54
CA LEU A 25 -5.66 -5.61 -1.57
C LEU A 25 -6.17 -7.03 -1.37
N HIS A 26 -7.48 -7.19 -1.39
CA HIS A 26 -8.10 -8.49 -1.17
C HIS A 26 -8.76 -8.99 -2.45
N ASN A 27 -8.82 -10.29 -2.59
CA ASN A 27 -9.48 -10.90 -3.73
C ASN A 27 -10.98 -10.63 -3.67
N ASP A 28 -11.56 -10.48 -4.85
CA ASP A 28 -13.02 -10.40 -4.95
C ASP A 28 -13.41 -11.03 -6.28
N THR A 29 -14.70 -11.09 -6.53
CA THR A 29 -15.21 -11.76 -7.72
C THR A 29 -15.68 -10.76 -8.79
N TYR A 30 -15.44 -9.48 -8.57
CA TYR A 30 -15.95 -8.44 -9.45
C TYR A 30 -14.91 -7.89 -10.39
N ASN A 31 -13.70 -7.73 -9.90
CA ASN A 31 -12.68 -7.00 -10.62
C ASN A 31 -11.86 -7.93 -11.50
N THR A 32 -11.61 -7.50 -12.73
CA THR A 32 -10.77 -8.28 -13.63
C THR A 32 -9.31 -8.06 -13.28
N PHE A 33 -8.46 -8.97 -13.74
CA PHE A 33 -7.01 -8.82 -13.60
C PHE A 33 -6.55 -7.49 -14.18
N GLU A 34 -7.03 -7.19 -15.38
CA GLU A 34 -6.61 -5.97 -16.08
C GLU A 34 -6.97 -4.73 -15.28
N TRP A 35 -8.17 -4.70 -14.72
CA TRP A 35 -8.59 -3.55 -13.95
C TRP A 35 -7.76 -3.39 -12.69
N VAL A 36 -7.49 -4.50 -11.99
CA VAL A 36 -6.68 -4.46 -10.79
C VAL A 36 -5.28 -3.95 -11.12
N ILE A 37 -4.69 -4.48 -12.18
CA ILE A 37 -3.36 -4.05 -12.59
C ILE A 37 -3.34 -2.57 -12.92
N ASP A 38 -4.32 -2.11 -13.69
CA ASP A 38 -4.40 -0.69 -14.04
C ASP A 38 -4.48 0.18 -12.81
N CYS A 39 -5.28 -0.23 -11.85
CA CYS A 39 -5.44 0.55 -10.63
C CYS A 39 -4.16 0.61 -9.82
N LEU A 40 -3.46 -0.51 -9.72
CA LEU A 40 -2.21 -0.55 -8.95
C LEU A 40 -1.15 0.31 -9.62
N VAL A 41 -1.07 0.29 -10.93
CA VAL A 41 -0.13 1.12 -11.64
C VAL A 41 -0.47 2.59 -11.43
N LYS A 42 -1.74 2.92 -11.55
CA LYS A 42 -2.17 4.31 -11.53
C LYS A 42 -2.15 4.91 -10.13
N TYR A 43 -2.64 4.17 -9.15
CA TYR A 43 -2.86 4.73 -7.82
C TYR A 43 -1.82 4.33 -6.80
N CYS A 44 -1.12 3.22 -7.00
CA CYS A 44 -0.08 2.79 -6.09
C CYS A 44 1.31 2.94 -6.68
N LYS A 45 1.39 3.47 -7.90
CA LYS A 45 2.67 3.72 -8.57
C LYS A 45 3.47 2.46 -8.79
N HIS A 46 2.81 1.35 -8.99
CA HIS A 46 3.50 0.11 -9.29
C HIS A 46 3.99 0.11 -10.73
N GLU A 47 5.12 -0.54 -10.96
CA GLU A 47 5.48 -0.91 -12.31
C GLU A 47 4.51 -1.97 -12.78
N TYR A 48 4.32 -2.08 -14.07
CA TYR A 48 3.35 -3.03 -14.61
C TYR A 48 3.62 -4.45 -14.10
N GLU A 49 4.87 -4.84 -14.11
CA GLU A 49 5.25 -6.18 -13.64
C GLU A 49 4.91 -6.39 -12.20
N GLN A 50 5.17 -5.38 -11.37
CA GLN A 50 4.85 -5.46 -9.96
C GLN A 50 3.35 -5.56 -9.74
N ALA A 51 2.60 -4.77 -10.48
CA ALA A 51 1.15 -4.80 -10.38
C ALA A 51 0.60 -6.15 -10.80
N SER A 52 1.16 -6.72 -11.87
CA SER A 52 0.76 -8.04 -12.34
C SER A 52 1.01 -9.10 -11.28
N GLN A 53 2.16 -9.05 -10.65
CA GLN A 53 2.48 -10.01 -9.61
C GLN A 53 1.54 -9.89 -8.43
N CYS A 54 1.24 -8.66 -8.03
CA CYS A 54 0.30 -8.45 -6.93
C CYS A 54 -1.08 -8.99 -7.28
N ALA A 55 -1.55 -8.72 -8.49
CA ALA A 55 -2.85 -9.22 -8.91
C ALA A 55 -2.89 -10.73 -8.87
N PHE A 56 -1.79 -11.36 -9.29
CA PHE A 56 -1.68 -12.80 -9.29
C PHE A 56 -1.71 -13.34 -7.86
N ILE A 57 -0.93 -12.73 -6.98
CA ILE A 57 -0.87 -13.14 -5.59
C ILE A 57 -2.24 -13.03 -4.93
N VAL A 58 -2.93 -11.93 -5.19
CA VAL A 58 -4.27 -11.73 -4.63
C VAL A 58 -5.21 -12.82 -5.11
N HIS A 59 -5.12 -13.15 -6.40
CA HIS A 59 -6.02 -14.15 -6.95
C HIS A 59 -5.80 -15.52 -6.32
N TYR A 60 -4.56 -15.89 -6.08
CA TYR A 60 -4.26 -17.24 -5.62
C TYR A 60 -4.12 -17.37 -4.11
N THR A 61 -3.76 -16.31 -3.41
CA THR A 61 -3.57 -16.40 -1.96
C THR A 61 -4.59 -15.59 -1.18
N GLY A 62 -5.38 -14.76 -1.85
CA GLY A 62 -6.44 -14.02 -1.21
C GLY A 62 -6.14 -12.57 -0.92
N LYS A 63 -4.87 -12.19 -0.75
CA LYS A 63 -4.54 -10.81 -0.44
C LYS A 63 -3.07 -10.54 -0.73
N CYS A 64 -2.76 -9.27 -0.84
CA CYS A 64 -1.38 -8.83 -1.11
C CYS A 64 -1.20 -7.42 -0.62
N ASP A 65 -0.05 -7.14 0.00
CA ASP A 65 0.32 -5.77 0.37
C ASP A 65 0.65 -5.01 -0.90
N VAL A 66 0.01 -3.87 -1.11
CA VAL A 66 0.23 -3.12 -2.33
C VAL A 66 0.86 -1.76 -2.11
N LYS A 67 0.88 -1.27 -0.88
CA LYS A 67 1.52 0.00 -0.58
C LYS A 67 1.81 0.06 0.90
N ARG A 68 2.92 0.75 1.22
CA ARG A 68 3.34 0.90 2.59
C ARG A 68 3.87 2.32 2.76
N GLY A 69 3.56 2.93 3.86
CA GLY A 69 4.02 4.28 4.11
C GLY A 69 3.27 4.93 5.24
N SER A 70 3.32 6.25 5.28
CA SER A 70 2.64 7.01 6.33
C SER A 70 1.14 6.80 6.20
N HIS A 71 0.45 7.03 7.31
CA HIS A 71 -1.01 6.93 7.32
C HIS A 71 -1.60 7.76 6.20
N GLU A 72 -1.11 8.97 6.03
CA GLU A 72 -1.66 9.88 5.05
C GLU A 72 -1.55 9.33 3.63
N LYS A 73 -0.37 8.84 3.29
CA LYS A 73 -0.14 8.34 1.94
C LYS A 73 -0.93 7.06 1.67
N VAL A 74 -0.99 6.19 2.66
CA VAL A 74 -1.72 4.95 2.50
C VAL A 74 -3.21 5.23 2.44
N GLN A 75 -3.69 6.17 3.25
CA GLN A 75 -5.09 6.56 3.23
C GLN A 75 -5.49 7.10 1.87
N GLU A 76 -4.63 7.89 1.28
CA GLU A 76 -4.92 8.46 -0.05
C GLU A 76 -5.08 7.35 -1.07
N ALA A 77 -4.15 6.40 -1.07
CA ALA A 77 -4.23 5.29 -2.00
C ALA A 77 -5.44 4.42 -1.71
N TYR A 78 -5.74 4.22 -0.43
CA TYR A 78 -6.91 3.46 -0.01
C TYR A 78 -8.17 4.07 -0.61
N ASN A 79 -8.31 5.40 -0.47
CA ASN A 79 -9.49 6.06 -0.97
C ASN A 79 -9.63 5.90 -2.48
N LYS A 80 -8.53 6.01 -3.18
CA LYS A 80 -8.56 5.90 -4.64
C LYS A 80 -8.91 4.49 -5.09
N LEU A 81 -8.31 3.49 -4.47
CA LEU A 81 -8.61 2.11 -4.83
C LEU A 81 -10.04 1.75 -4.47
N LYS A 82 -10.49 2.21 -3.33
CA LYS A 82 -11.86 1.95 -2.92
C LYS A 82 -12.84 2.60 -3.89
N SER A 83 -12.57 3.81 -4.29
CA SER A 83 -13.42 4.51 -5.27
C SER A 83 -13.42 3.80 -6.60
N ALA A 84 -12.34 3.11 -6.91
CA ALA A 84 -12.25 2.36 -8.17
C ALA A 84 -12.91 0.99 -8.08
N GLY A 85 -13.46 0.66 -6.92
CA GLY A 85 -14.20 -0.58 -6.77
C GLY A 85 -13.39 -1.75 -6.24
N LEU A 86 -12.15 -1.52 -5.86
CA LEU A 86 -11.33 -2.60 -5.33
C LEU A 86 -11.62 -2.83 -3.85
N THR A 87 -11.33 -4.03 -3.40
CA THR A 87 -11.55 -4.40 -1.99
C THR A 87 -10.22 -4.25 -1.27
N VAL A 88 -10.14 -3.22 -0.44
CA VAL A 88 -8.88 -2.89 0.24
C VAL A 88 -9.11 -2.64 1.72
N THR A 89 -8.08 -2.86 2.52
CA THR A 89 -8.06 -2.53 3.93
C THR A 89 -6.73 -1.87 4.27
N MET A 90 -6.71 -1.15 5.37
CA MET A 90 -5.49 -0.54 5.90
C MET A 90 -5.20 -1.16 7.25
N GLU A 91 -3.92 -1.40 7.51
CA GLU A 91 -3.48 -1.92 8.79
C GLU A 91 -2.22 -1.21 9.23
N LEU A 92 -2.06 -1.14 10.54
CA LEU A 92 -0.80 -0.69 11.10
C LEU A 92 0.24 -1.75 10.80
N ALA A 93 1.36 -1.33 10.33
CA ALA A 93 2.40 -2.29 9.94
C ALA A 93 3.06 -2.94 11.16
#